data_51c61553139cc101c86683e764c915d0
#
_entry.id   51c61553139cc101c86683e764c915d0
#
_cell.length_a   1.000
_cell.length_b   1.000
_cell.length_c   1.000
_cell.angle_alpha   90.00
_cell.angle_beta   90.00
_cell.angle_gamma   90.00
#
_symmetry.space_group_name_H-M   'P 1'
#
loop_
_entity.id
_entity.type
_entity.pdbx_description
1 polymer ?
#
loop_
_entity_poly.entity_id
_entity_poly.type
_entity_poly.pdbx_seq_one_letter_code
_entity_poly.pdbx_strand_id
1 'polypeptide(L)'
;YTDKVLFFPMDDFITSEVTDISPEFVIDRLTTLNKLLGNGKYIVVTNLMGILRYLPSTKLYKNKIIDINKDMDIDRDDFINKLFDLGYEKKPVVSRTGEMAIRGYVIDIFPIEFDNPIRIEFWGDTIDSIKYFDLEDQISNTSVDSVKIYPYTEFLIDGKIGDNIIRKQKYLLNYSDSVSGLWDYASDSVIFYYDYNQIINSYSLLRENILEYDSELDDDIKTNYMWDIEDISNKHNIYILDIDNLVDLDVNNKKYVSHSIENYCGNFEKLKLDLIRYIKSGKTVILCVDDRNVVKRIVTYLELDDIR
;
A
#
# COMPACT_ATOMS: atom_id res chain seq x y z
N TYR A 1 -3.36 15.09 -9.77
CA TYR A 1 -3.28 14.72 -8.33
C TYR A 1 -3.23 13.20 -8.12
N THR A 2 -3.76 12.39 -9.03
CA THR A 2 -3.91 10.93 -8.86
C THR A 2 -2.58 10.20 -8.67
N ASP A 3 -1.53 10.59 -9.36
CA ASP A 3 -0.21 9.92 -9.30
C ASP A 3 0.55 10.16 -7.99
N LYS A 4 0.06 11.09 -7.14
CA LYS A 4 0.64 11.43 -5.84
C LYS A 4 -0.17 10.94 -4.65
N VAL A 5 -1.29 10.29 -4.89
CA VAL A 5 -2.10 9.67 -3.86
C VAL A 5 -1.83 8.18 -3.86
N LEU A 6 -1.40 7.66 -2.72
CA LEU A 6 -1.11 6.25 -2.51
C LEU A 6 -2.11 5.68 -1.51
N PHE A 7 -2.46 4.43 -1.70
CA PHE A 7 -3.36 3.72 -0.80
C PHE A 7 -2.58 2.66 -0.01
N PHE A 8 -2.85 2.60 1.29
CA PHE A 8 -2.33 1.56 2.15
C PHE A 8 -3.52 0.90 2.88
N PRO A 9 -4.34 0.14 2.15
CA PRO A 9 -5.56 -0.45 2.68
C PRO A 9 -5.24 -1.67 3.53
N MET A 10 -6.03 -1.92 4.56
CA MET A 10 -5.90 -3.09 5.42
C MET A 10 -7.26 -3.58 5.86
N ASP A 11 -7.47 -4.90 5.79
CA ASP A 11 -8.55 -5.59 6.46
C ASP A 11 -8.13 -5.99 7.88
N ASP A 12 -9.03 -6.56 8.65
CA ASP A 12 -8.68 -7.17 9.94
C ASP A 12 -7.72 -8.34 9.72
N PHE A 13 -6.46 -8.12 10.09
CA PHE A 13 -5.40 -9.12 9.96
C PHE A 13 -5.12 -9.87 11.27
N ILE A 14 -5.73 -9.45 12.37
CA ILE A 14 -5.45 -9.95 13.71
C ILE A 14 -6.40 -11.10 14.05
N THR A 15 -7.70 -10.82 14.06
CA THR A 15 -8.73 -11.79 14.46
C THR A 15 -9.22 -12.64 13.29
N SER A 16 -9.07 -12.15 12.06
CA SER A 16 -9.43 -12.92 10.87
C SER A 16 -8.45 -14.08 10.64
N GLU A 17 -8.96 -15.29 10.57
CA GLU A 17 -8.22 -16.46 10.10
C GLU A 17 -8.25 -16.62 8.58
N VAL A 18 -8.94 -15.74 7.88
CA VAL A 18 -9.03 -15.75 6.42
C VAL A 18 -7.65 -15.55 5.85
N THR A 19 -7.16 -16.59 5.19
CA THR A 19 -5.81 -16.60 4.59
C THR A 19 -5.74 -15.84 3.29
N ASP A 20 -6.86 -15.52 2.69
CA ASP A 20 -6.95 -14.86 1.38
C ASP A 20 -7.17 -13.36 1.56
N ILE A 21 -6.09 -12.65 1.85
CA ILE A 21 -6.06 -11.19 1.69
C ILE A 21 -6.23 -10.89 0.19
N SER A 22 -7.07 -9.91 -0.16
CA SER A 22 -7.19 -9.48 -1.55
C SER A 22 -5.81 -9.19 -2.15
N PRO A 23 -5.41 -9.85 -3.24
CA PRO A 23 -4.12 -9.59 -3.88
C PRO A 23 -3.93 -8.12 -4.26
N GLU A 24 -5.02 -7.42 -4.58
CA GLU A 24 -5.00 -5.99 -4.90
C GLU A 24 -4.55 -5.15 -3.71
N PHE A 25 -5.03 -5.45 -2.51
CA PHE A 25 -4.60 -4.75 -1.29
C PHE A 25 -3.13 -5.00 -0.96
N VAL A 26 -2.63 -6.21 -1.21
CA VAL A 26 -1.20 -6.52 -1.05
C VAL A 26 -0.38 -5.68 -2.03
N ILE A 27 -0.79 -5.63 -3.30
CA ILE A 27 -0.11 -4.84 -4.34
C ILE A 27 -0.11 -3.35 -3.98
N ASP A 28 -1.25 -2.79 -3.57
CA ASP A 28 -1.37 -1.38 -3.19
C ASP A 28 -0.44 -1.03 -2.03
N ARG A 29 -0.39 -1.87 -0.99
CA ARG A 29 0.49 -1.64 0.16
C ARG A 29 1.96 -1.72 -0.21
N LEU A 30 2.37 -2.76 -0.91
CA LEU A 30 3.77 -2.94 -1.31
C LEU A 30 4.22 -1.84 -2.28
N THR A 31 3.38 -1.45 -3.23
CA THR A 31 3.63 -0.30 -4.12
C THR A 31 3.79 0.99 -3.33
N THR A 32 2.95 1.19 -2.31
CA THR A 32 3.06 2.35 -1.42
C THR A 32 4.40 2.34 -0.68
N LEU A 33 4.79 1.21 -0.07
CA LEU A 33 6.08 1.10 0.63
C LEU A 33 7.27 1.37 -0.31
N ASN A 34 7.25 0.79 -1.51
CA ASN A 34 8.31 0.99 -2.50
C ASN A 34 8.46 2.47 -2.89
N LYS A 35 7.35 3.16 -3.14
CA LYS A 35 7.35 4.59 -3.48
C LYS A 35 7.82 5.47 -2.33
N LEU A 36 7.43 5.14 -1.08
CA LEU A 36 7.87 5.86 0.11
C LEU A 36 9.37 5.72 0.40
N LEU A 37 10.00 4.63 -0.01
CA LEU A 37 11.44 4.46 0.10
C LEU A 37 12.25 5.33 -0.88
N GLY A 38 11.58 5.94 -1.85
CA GLY A 38 12.15 6.91 -2.80
C GLY A 38 12.10 8.34 -2.26
N ASN A 39 12.39 9.30 -3.15
CA ASN A 39 12.42 10.74 -2.80
C ASN A 39 11.13 11.48 -3.21
N GLY A 40 10.05 10.77 -3.48
CA GLY A 40 8.77 11.35 -3.87
C GLY A 40 8.03 11.99 -2.69
N LYS A 41 7.14 12.95 -3.01
CA LYS A 41 6.19 13.51 -2.04
C LYS A 41 4.80 12.99 -2.37
N TYR A 42 4.19 12.31 -1.41
CA TYR A 42 2.92 11.61 -1.59
C TYR A 42 1.92 11.97 -0.50
N ILE A 43 0.66 11.78 -0.80
CA ILE A 43 -0.43 11.69 0.17
C ILE A 43 -0.73 10.20 0.31
N VAL A 44 -0.58 9.66 1.51
CA VAL A 44 -0.92 8.26 1.79
C VAL A 44 -2.26 8.22 2.50
N VAL A 45 -3.20 7.47 1.95
CA VAL A 45 -4.50 7.22 2.56
C VAL A 45 -4.50 5.81 3.13
N THR A 46 -4.78 5.70 4.42
CA THR A 46 -4.82 4.42 5.14
C THR A 46 -5.98 4.40 6.14
N ASN A 47 -6.29 3.23 6.66
CA ASN A 47 -7.24 3.05 7.75
C ASN A 47 -6.53 2.73 9.08
N LEU A 48 -7.30 2.58 10.16
CA LEU A 48 -6.76 2.29 11.48
C LEU A 48 -5.88 1.04 11.50
N MET A 49 -6.32 -0.04 10.87
CA MET A 49 -5.57 -1.30 10.81
C MET A 49 -4.26 -1.16 10.03
N GLY A 50 -4.25 -0.35 8.99
CA GLY A 50 -3.05 -0.08 8.19
C GLY A 50 -2.01 0.73 8.94
N ILE A 51 -2.41 1.76 9.69
CA ILE A 51 -1.48 2.59 10.45
C ILE A 51 -0.89 1.86 11.66
N LEU A 52 -1.64 0.97 12.31
CA LEU A 52 -1.20 0.23 13.47
C LEU A 52 -0.36 -1.02 13.13
N ARG A 53 -0.27 -1.39 11.87
CA ARG A 53 0.42 -2.59 11.42
C ARG A 53 1.92 -2.54 11.68
N TYR A 54 2.50 -3.62 12.19
CA TYR A 54 3.96 -3.81 12.15
C TYR A 54 4.43 -4.07 10.72
N LEU A 55 5.46 -3.39 10.34
CA LEU A 55 6.15 -3.55 9.04
C LEU A 55 7.61 -3.94 9.30
N PRO A 56 8.28 -4.59 8.34
CA PRO A 56 9.71 -4.80 8.43
C PRO A 56 10.42 -3.44 8.52
N SER A 57 11.58 -3.39 9.18
CA SER A 57 12.34 -2.15 9.22
C SER A 57 12.68 -1.67 7.80
N THR A 58 12.69 -0.35 7.59
CA THR A 58 13.01 0.25 6.27
C THR A 58 14.38 -0.20 5.76
N LYS A 59 15.34 -0.43 6.67
CA LYS A 59 16.67 -0.95 6.36
C LYS A 59 16.58 -2.40 5.84
N LEU A 60 15.84 -3.26 6.55
CA LEU A 60 15.67 -4.65 6.15
C LEU A 60 14.96 -4.74 4.79
N TYR A 61 13.88 -3.99 4.63
CA TYR A 61 13.14 -3.97 3.37
C TYR A 61 14.04 -3.57 2.18
N LYS A 62 14.83 -2.50 2.32
CA LYS A 62 15.79 -2.06 1.31
C LYS A 62 16.84 -3.13 0.99
N ASN A 63 17.34 -3.83 2.01
CA ASN A 63 18.36 -4.87 1.83
C ASN A 63 17.82 -6.13 1.15
N LYS A 64 16.51 -6.34 1.17
CA LYS A 64 15.85 -7.47 0.52
C LYS A 64 15.50 -7.20 -0.96
N ILE A 65 15.63 -5.97 -1.44
CA ILE A 65 15.47 -5.66 -2.87
C ILE A 65 16.61 -6.31 -3.63
N ILE A 66 16.30 -7.05 -4.68
CA ILE A 66 17.30 -7.74 -5.51
C ILE A 66 17.51 -6.94 -6.80
N ASP A 67 18.72 -6.45 -7.01
CA ASP A 67 19.15 -5.87 -8.28
C ASP A 67 19.84 -6.94 -9.12
N ILE A 68 19.36 -7.23 -10.31
CA ILE A 68 19.99 -8.15 -11.26
C ILE A 68 20.33 -7.43 -12.56
N ASN A 69 21.45 -7.83 -13.14
CA ASN A 69 21.93 -7.29 -14.41
C ASN A 69 22.27 -8.47 -15.34
N LYS A 70 22.16 -8.23 -16.64
CA LYS A 70 22.74 -9.12 -17.63
C LYS A 70 24.25 -9.29 -17.35
N ASP A 71 24.76 -10.47 -17.62
CA ASP A 71 26.14 -10.89 -17.38
C ASP A 71 26.55 -10.94 -15.89
N MET A 72 25.59 -10.83 -14.96
CA MET A 72 25.82 -10.98 -13.53
C MET A 72 25.95 -12.45 -13.15
N ASP A 73 26.98 -12.77 -12.36
CA ASP A 73 27.12 -14.09 -11.74
C ASP A 73 26.34 -14.14 -10.43
N ILE A 74 25.42 -15.08 -10.35
CA ILE A 74 24.62 -15.36 -9.16
C ILE A 74 24.25 -16.84 -9.14
N ASP A 75 24.55 -17.52 -8.03
CA ASP A 75 24.09 -18.89 -7.84
C ASP A 75 22.58 -18.97 -8.05
N ARG A 76 22.18 -19.79 -9.02
CA ARG A 76 20.80 -19.87 -9.46
C ARG A 76 19.86 -20.37 -8.36
N ASP A 77 20.29 -21.34 -7.58
CA ASP A 77 19.46 -21.92 -6.54
C ASP A 77 19.37 -20.98 -5.33
N ASP A 78 20.42 -20.24 -5.01
CA ASP A 78 20.37 -19.14 -4.03
C ASP A 78 19.43 -18.01 -4.49
N PHE A 79 19.45 -17.67 -5.77
CA PHE A 79 18.51 -16.70 -6.33
C PHE A 79 17.05 -17.15 -6.20
N ILE A 80 16.76 -18.41 -6.52
CA ILE A 80 15.42 -18.99 -6.34
C ILE A 80 14.99 -18.95 -4.89
N ASN A 81 15.88 -19.31 -3.96
CA ASN A 81 15.56 -19.25 -2.51
C ASN A 81 15.27 -17.82 -2.06
N LYS A 82 16.05 -16.83 -2.55
CA LYS A 82 15.76 -15.42 -2.29
C LYS A 82 14.39 -15.01 -2.77
N LEU A 83 13.96 -15.45 -3.96
CA LEU A 83 12.61 -15.17 -4.46
C LEU A 83 11.51 -15.75 -3.58
N PHE A 84 11.70 -16.98 -3.06
CA PHE A 84 10.77 -17.54 -2.07
C PHE A 84 10.72 -16.71 -0.78
N ASP A 85 11.89 -16.25 -0.30
CA ASP A 85 11.97 -15.40 0.88
C ASP A 85 11.31 -14.03 0.66
N LEU A 86 11.29 -13.54 -0.58
CA LEU A 86 10.59 -12.34 -1.00
C LEU A 86 9.07 -12.54 -1.18
N GLY A 87 8.55 -13.76 -0.99
CA GLY A 87 7.12 -14.06 -1.07
C GLY A 87 6.61 -14.45 -2.45
N TYR A 88 7.48 -14.66 -3.45
CA TYR A 88 7.04 -15.14 -4.77
C TYR A 88 6.59 -16.59 -4.71
N GLU A 89 5.43 -16.87 -5.31
CA GLU A 89 4.84 -18.21 -5.35
C GLU A 89 5.26 -18.95 -6.61
N LYS A 90 5.74 -20.19 -6.43
CA LYS A 90 6.05 -21.06 -7.58
C LYS A 90 4.78 -21.63 -8.20
N LYS A 91 4.62 -21.39 -9.49
CA LYS A 91 3.53 -21.92 -10.34
C LYS A 91 4.12 -22.62 -11.57
N PRO A 92 3.34 -23.48 -12.26
CA PRO A 92 3.79 -24.06 -13.52
C PRO A 92 4.01 -23.02 -14.62
N VAL A 93 3.17 -21.99 -14.65
CA VAL A 93 3.21 -20.84 -15.57
C VAL A 93 2.85 -19.59 -14.78
N VAL A 94 3.52 -18.48 -15.07
CA VAL A 94 3.22 -17.18 -14.50
C VAL A 94 1.98 -16.60 -15.16
N SER A 95 1.02 -16.17 -14.36
CA SER A 95 -0.26 -15.59 -14.80
C SER A 95 -0.62 -14.28 -14.12
N ARG A 96 -0.04 -13.98 -12.95
CA ARG A 96 -0.30 -12.76 -12.20
C ARG A 96 0.92 -12.30 -11.41
N THR A 97 0.91 -11.05 -10.97
CA THR A 97 1.93 -10.46 -10.11
C THR A 97 2.15 -11.31 -8.85
N GLY A 98 3.42 -11.49 -8.45
CA GLY A 98 3.82 -12.30 -7.31
C GLY A 98 4.07 -13.78 -7.62
N GLU A 99 3.84 -14.21 -8.85
CA GLU A 99 4.13 -15.57 -9.28
C GLU A 99 5.50 -15.70 -9.93
N MET A 100 6.10 -16.90 -9.79
CA MET A 100 7.30 -17.31 -10.52
C MET A 100 7.15 -18.71 -11.07
N ALA A 101 7.80 -18.99 -12.21
CA ALA A 101 7.89 -20.32 -12.81
C ALA A 101 9.35 -20.66 -13.11
N ILE A 102 9.76 -21.90 -12.80
CA ILE A 102 11.15 -22.37 -12.94
C ILE A 102 11.16 -23.52 -13.94
N ARG A 103 11.89 -23.34 -15.05
CA ARG A 103 11.98 -24.33 -16.14
C ARG A 103 13.43 -24.48 -16.58
N GLY A 104 14.12 -25.46 -16.03
CA GLY A 104 15.56 -25.66 -16.32
C GLY A 104 16.37 -24.41 -15.95
N TYR A 105 17.02 -23.81 -16.93
CA TYR A 105 17.80 -22.58 -16.76
C TYR A 105 17.02 -21.28 -16.97
N VAL A 106 15.70 -21.37 -17.05
CA VAL A 106 14.80 -20.21 -17.23
C VAL A 106 13.99 -20.00 -15.99
N ILE A 107 13.95 -18.77 -15.51
CA ILE A 107 13.11 -18.32 -14.41
C ILE A 107 12.21 -17.20 -14.93
N ASP A 108 10.92 -17.44 -14.95
CA ASP A 108 9.90 -16.44 -15.24
C ASP A 108 9.38 -15.86 -13.92
N ILE A 109 9.24 -14.55 -13.82
CA ILE A 109 8.73 -13.87 -12.63
C ILE A 109 7.81 -12.74 -13.07
N PHE A 110 6.72 -12.51 -12.32
CA PHE A 110 5.94 -11.29 -12.47
C PHE A 110 6.14 -10.38 -11.23
N PRO A 111 7.15 -9.48 -11.27
CA PRO A 111 7.44 -8.62 -10.15
C PRO A 111 6.35 -7.55 -9.96
N ILE A 112 6.25 -7.06 -8.73
CA ILE A 112 5.44 -5.87 -8.43
C ILE A 112 6.01 -4.64 -9.15
N GLU A 113 5.16 -3.70 -9.52
CA GLU A 113 5.50 -2.48 -10.29
C GLU A 113 5.88 -2.69 -11.76
N PHE A 114 5.67 -3.89 -12.29
CA PHE A 114 5.86 -4.20 -13.69
C PHE A 114 4.53 -4.47 -14.38
N ASP A 115 4.36 -3.93 -15.57
CA ASP A 115 3.16 -4.18 -16.39
C ASP A 115 3.20 -5.57 -17.05
N ASN A 116 4.40 -6.09 -17.27
CA ASN A 116 4.63 -7.40 -17.88
C ASN A 116 5.61 -8.22 -17.06
N PRO A 117 5.46 -9.55 -17.06
CA PRO A 117 6.42 -10.43 -16.41
C PRO A 117 7.78 -10.42 -17.14
N ILE A 118 8.81 -10.86 -16.43
CA ILE A 118 10.18 -10.96 -16.93
C ILE A 118 10.61 -12.43 -17.01
N ARG A 119 11.38 -12.74 -18.01
CA ARG A 119 12.06 -14.02 -18.22
C ARG A 119 13.56 -13.80 -18.06
N ILE A 120 14.17 -14.57 -17.16
CA ILE A 120 15.59 -14.56 -16.85
C ILE A 120 16.17 -15.87 -17.34
N GLU A 121 17.08 -15.82 -18.30
CA GLU A 121 17.75 -16.98 -18.85
C GLU A 121 19.17 -17.06 -18.25
N PHE A 122 19.54 -18.25 -17.79
CA PHE A 122 20.84 -18.53 -17.18
C PHE A 122 21.72 -19.35 -18.08
N TRP A 123 23.02 -19.07 -18.09
CA TRP A 123 24.06 -19.93 -18.60
C TRP A 123 24.99 -20.32 -17.44
N GLY A 124 24.78 -21.52 -16.87
CA GLY A 124 25.36 -21.86 -15.57
C GLY A 124 24.82 -20.94 -14.48
N ASP A 125 25.68 -20.24 -13.80
CA ASP A 125 25.35 -19.26 -12.75
C ASP A 125 25.39 -17.81 -13.26
N THR A 126 25.59 -17.60 -14.56
CA THR A 126 25.59 -16.26 -15.17
C THR A 126 24.21 -15.95 -15.79
N ILE A 127 23.70 -14.77 -15.57
CA ILE A 127 22.46 -14.28 -16.23
C ILE A 127 22.81 -13.93 -17.69
N ASP A 128 22.36 -14.74 -18.64
CA ASP A 128 22.59 -14.54 -20.07
C ASP A 128 21.67 -13.47 -20.66
N SER A 129 20.39 -13.48 -20.27
CA SER A 129 19.44 -12.50 -20.77
C SER A 129 18.31 -12.22 -19.79
N ILE A 130 17.77 -10.99 -19.85
CA ILE A 130 16.56 -10.57 -19.14
C ILE A 130 15.62 -9.99 -20.19
N LYS A 131 14.40 -10.50 -20.28
CA LYS A 131 13.40 -10.09 -21.30
C LYS A 131 12.04 -9.94 -20.67
N TYR A 132 11.27 -8.94 -21.10
CA TYR A 132 9.83 -8.95 -20.88
C TYR A 132 9.18 -9.99 -21.78
N PHE A 133 8.06 -10.57 -21.33
CA PHE A 133 7.24 -11.46 -22.16
C PHE A 133 5.75 -11.17 -21.94
N ASP A 134 4.96 -11.53 -22.91
CA ASP A 134 3.52 -11.37 -22.86
C ASP A 134 2.85 -12.57 -22.15
N LEU A 135 1.81 -12.30 -21.34
CA LEU A 135 1.11 -13.32 -20.57
C LEU A 135 0.26 -14.25 -21.45
N GLU A 136 -0.29 -13.75 -22.57
CA GLU A 136 -1.22 -14.50 -23.38
C GLU A 136 -0.49 -15.54 -24.24
N ASP A 137 0.56 -15.12 -24.93
CA ASP A 137 1.30 -15.99 -25.86
C ASP A 137 2.63 -16.52 -25.29
N GLN A 138 3.07 -16.01 -24.14
CA GLN A 138 4.32 -16.39 -23.46
C GLN A 138 5.58 -16.07 -24.29
N ILE A 139 5.47 -15.17 -25.28
CA ILE A 139 6.57 -14.79 -26.17
C ILE A 139 7.36 -13.64 -25.57
N SER A 140 8.68 -13.81 -25.49
CA SER A 140 9.58 -12.74 -25.08
C SER A 140 9.65 -11.65 -26.16
N ASN A 141 9.54 -10.39 -25.73
CA ASN A 141 9.48 -9.26 -26.65
C ASN A 141 10.65 -8.29 -26.50
N THR A 142 10.85 -7.70 -25.31
CA THR A 142 11.82 -6.62 -25.11
C THR A 142 12.93 -7.06 -24.16
N SER A 143 14.20 -6.94 -24.58
CA SER A 143 15.35 -7.18 -23.72
C SER A 143 15.68 -5.97 -22.88
N VAL A 144 16.11 -6.20 -21.64
CA VAL A 144 16.58 -5.17 -20.71
C VAL A 144 17.89 -5.61 -20.08
N ASP A 145 18.74 -4.63 -19.75
CA ASP A 145 20.07 -4.91 -19.19
C ASP A 145 20.03 -5.11 -17.66
N SER A 146 19.03 -4.54 -16.99
CA SER A 146 18.89 -4.63 -15.54
C SER A 146 17.45 -4.55 -15.10
N VAL A 147 17.14 -5.21 -13.99
CA VAL A 147 15.85 -5.10 -13.31
C VAL A 147 16.03 -5.13 -11.81
N LYS A 148 15.10 -4.47 -11.13
CA LYS A 148 15.01 -4.43 -9.68
C LYS A 148 13.77 -5.21 -9.24
N ILE A 149 13.98 -6.24 -8.43
CA ILE A 149 12.92 -7.12 -7.94
C ILE A 149 12.63 -6.75 -6.50
N TYR A 150 11.43 -6.27 -6.24
CA TYR A 150 10.95 -5.88 -4.93
C TYR A 150 10.29 -7.06 -4.20
N PRO A 151 10.28 -7.05 -2.86
CA PRO A 151 9.51 -8.03 -2.09
C PRO A 151 8.03 -8.03 -2.47
N TYR A 152 7.45 -9.22 -2.55
CA TYR A 152 6.01 -9.46 -2.69
C TYR A 152 5.38 -9.90 -1.35
N THR A 153 6.00 -9.54 -0.25
CA THR A 153 5.51 -9.79 1.11
C THR A 153 5.95 -8.68 2.04
N GLU A 154 5.14 -8.42 3.05
CA GLU A 154 5.50 -7.56 4.19
C GLU A 154 6.12 -8.37 5.34
N PHE A 155 6.06 -9.71 5.27
CA PHE A 155 6.70 -10.59 6.24
C PHE A 155 8.16 -10.84 5.84
N LEU A 156 9.03 -9.94 6.24
CA LEU A 156 10.47 -10.02 6.00
C LEU A 156 11.20 -10.11 7.35
N ILE A 157 12.14 -11.03 7.43
CA ILE A 157 12.98 -11.24 8.61
C ILE A 157 14.47 -11.27 8.24
N ASP A 158 15.34 -11.00 9.21
CA ASP A 158 16.76 -11.20 9.05
C ASP A 158 17.09 -12.71 9.08
N GLY A 159 17.99 -13.13 8.17
CA GLY A 159 18.40 -14.52 8.06
C GLY A 159 17.50 -15.37 7.16
N LYS A 160 17.64 -16.69 7.28
CA LYS A 160 16.87 -17.66 6.51
C LYS A 160 15.54 -17.99 7.22
N ILE A 161 14.48 -18.04 6.43
CA ILE A 161 13.18 -18.47 6.93
C ILE A 161 13.20 -19.98 7.08
N GLY A 162 13.09 -20.47 8.32
CA GLY A 162 12.99 -21.90 8.61
C GLY A 162 11.61 -22.48 8.28
N ASP A 163 11.54 -23.80 8.16
CA ASP A 163 10.29 -24.50 7.77
C ASP A 163 9.14 -24.36 8.81
N ASN A 164 9.49 -24.05 10.06
CA ASN A 164 8.51 -23.94 11.17
C ASN A 164 8.04 -22.51 11.43
N ILE A 165 8.39 -21.54 10.60
CA ILE A 165 7.98 -20.16 10.79
C ILE A 165 6.58 -19.92 10.22
N ILE A 166 5.69 -19.40 11.07
CA ILE A 166 4.36 -18.97 10.65
C ILE A 166 4.50 -17.63 9.92
N ARG A 167 4.48 -17.66 8.60
CA ARG A 167 4.63 -16.48 7.73
C ARG A 167 3.37 -15.60 7.68
N LYS A 168 2.72 -15.40 8.83
CA LYS A 168 1.61 -14.44 8.94
C LYS A 168 2.12 -13.14 9.50
N GLN A 169 1.75 -12.02 8.88
CA GLN A 169 2.22 -10.69 9.25
C GLN A 169 1.98 -10.34 10.72
N LYS A 170 0.88 -10.79 11.29
CA LYS A 170 0.57 -10.55 12.71
C LYS A 170 1.61 -11.11 13.69
N TYR A 171 2.44 -12.05 13.26
CA TYR A 171 3.52 -12.64 14.06
C TYR A 171 4.91 -12.08 13.71
N LEU A 172 5.01 -11.01 12.93
CA LEU A 172 6.30 -10.44 12.53
C LEU A 172 7.20 -10.16 13.73
N LEU A 173 6.63 -9.58 14.80
CA LEU A 173 7.37 -9.25 16.02
C LEU A 173 7.98 -10.48 16.74
N ASN A 174 7.44 -11.68 16.52
CA ASN A 174 7.98 -12.90 17.10
C ASN A 174 9.28 -13.35 16.43
N TYR A 175 9.55 -12.86 15.21
CA TYR A 175 10.68 -13.27 14.39
C TYR A 175 11.63 -12.12 14.03
N SER A 176 11.29 -10.89 14.41
CA SER A 176 12.10 -9.69 14.13
C SER A 176 12.12 -8.78 15.34
N ASP A 177 13.31 -8.46 15.81
CA ASP A 177 13.51 -7.48 16.90
C ASP A 177 13.40 -6.03 16.42
N SER A 178 13.40 -5.82 15.10
CA SER A 178 13.35 -4.48 14.46
C SER A 178 12.17 -4.40 13.52
N VAL A 179 11.10 -3.79 14.01
CA VAL A 179 9.88 -3.49 13.22
C VAL A 179 9.70 -1.99 13.07
N SER A 180 9.03 -1.59 12.01
CA SER A 180 8.67 -0.21 11.70
C SER A 180 7.15 -0.05 11.62
N GLY A 181 6.69 1.19 11.75
CA GLY A 181 5.35 1.58 11.33
C GLY A 181 5.37 2.21 9.94
N LEU A 182 4.19 2.48 9.40
CA LEU A 182 4.07 3.16 8.10
C LEU A 182 4.74 4.54 8.10
N TRP A 183 4.73 5.23 9.23
CA TRP A 183 5.39 6.54 9.43
C TRP A 183 6.91 6.48 9.31
N ASP A 184 7.55 5.35 9.59
CA ASP A 184 9.01 5.21 9.43
C ASP A 184 9.41 5.14 7.95
N TYR A 185 8.51 4.69 7.08
CA TYR A 185 8.68 4.75 5.62
C TYR A 185 8.45 6.16 5.07
N ALA A 186 7.71 6.99 5.82
CA ALA A 186 7.37 8.36 5.48
C ALA A 186 7.92 9.33 6.56
N SER A 187 9.24 9.33 6.79
CA SER A 187 9.92 9.91 7.94
C SER A 187 9.62 11.38 8.23
N ASP A 188 9.36 12.20 7.22
CA ASP A 188 9.05 13.62 7.35
C ASP A 188 7.57 13.92 7.17
N SER A 189 6.71 12.93 7.42
CA SER A 189 5.28 13.04 7.18
C SER A 189 4.54 13.76 8.30
N VAL A 190 3.40 14.32 7.94
CA VAL A 190 2.39 14.85 8.85
C VAL A 190 1.20 13.89 8.81
N ILE A 191 0.69 13.52 9.98
CA ILE A 191 -0.42 12.59 10.11
C ILE A 191 -1.71 13.36 10.35
N PHE A 192 -2.74 13.06 9.58
CA PHE A 192 -4.08 13.60 9.73
C PHE A 192 -5.04 12.48 10.13
N TYR A 193 -5.72 12.66 11.28
CA TYR A 193 -6.84 11.82 11.67
C TYR A 193 -8.15 12.45 11.20
N TYR A 194 -8.89 11.70 10.40
CA TYR A 194 -10.22 12.08 9.95
C TYR A 194 -11.26 11.35 10.80
N ASP A 195 -12.16 12.10 11.44
CA ASP A 195 -13.12 11.60 12.40
C ASP A 195 -12.45 10.89 13.61
N TYR A 196 -11.78 11.67 14.42
CA TYR A 196 -10.99 11.17 15.55
C TYR A 196 -11.80 10.32 16.52
N ASN A 197 -13.06 10.70 16.79
CA ASN A 197 -13.92 9.96 17.72
C ASN A 197 -14.22 8.54 17.19
N GLN A 198 -14.46 8.42 15.89
CA GLN A 198 -14.66 7.12 15.26
C GLN A 198 -13.38 6.27 15.31
N ILE A 199 -12.20 6.87 15.10
CA ILE A 199 -10.91 6.19 15.20
C ILE A 199 -10.72 5.62 16.60
N ILE A 200 -10.94 6.41 17.66
CA ILE A 200 -10.77 5.97 19.05
C ILE A 200 -11.78 4.88 19.44
N ASN A 201 -13.04 5.03 19.01
CA ASN A 201 -14.05 3.99 19.25
C ASN A 201 -13.70 2.68 18.56
N SER A 202 -13.24 2.75 17.30
CA SER A 202 -12.80 1.58 16.54
C SER A 202 -11.54 0.95 17.16
N TYR A 203 -10.62 1.76 17.66
CA TYR A 203 -9.42 1.28 18.36
C TYR A 203 -9.79 0.54 19.65
N SER A 204 -10.71 1.09 20.45
CA SER A 204 -11.16 0.45 21.69
C SER A 204 -11.82 -0.91 21.41
N LEU A 205 -12.70 -0.98 20.40
CA LEU A 205 -13.32 -2.22 19.97
C LEU A 205 -12.29 -3.23 19.45
N LEU A 206 -11.30 -2.78 18.68
CA LEU A 206 -10.23 -3.65 18.20
C LEU A 206 -9.42 -4.24 19.36
N ARG A 207 -9.13 -3.46 20.40
CA ARG A 207 -8.44 -3.93 21.59
C ARG A 207 -9.26 -5.00 22.35
N GLU A 208 -10.57 -4.81 22.47
CA GLU A 208 -11.47 -5.80 23.08
C GLU A 208 -11.46 -7.11 22.27
N ASN A 209 -11.59 -7.04 20.95
CA ASN A 209 -11.55 -8.21 20.07
C ASN A 209 -10.21 -8.96 20.15
N ILE A 210 -9.09 -8.25 20.27
CA ILE A 210 -7.77 -8.87 20.47
C ILE A 210 -7.70 -9.63 21.79
N LEU A 211 -8.21 -9.05 22.87
CA LEU A 211 -8.22 -9.72 24.19
C LEU A 211 -9.07 -11.00 24.16
N GLU A 212 -10.20 -10.97 23.47
CA GLU A 212 -11.05 -12.16 23.27
C GLU A 212 -10.31 -13.21 22.44
N TYR A 213 -9.74 -12.83 21.32
CA TYR A 213 -8.96 -13.71 20.44
C TYR A 213 -7.75 -14.35 21.19
N ASP A 214 -7.01 -13.56 21.96
CA ASP A 214 -5.87 -14.05 22.75
C ASP A 214 -6.30 -15.08 23.81
N SER A 215 -7.50 -14.93 24.37
CA SER A 215 -8.02 -15.89 25.36
C SER A 215 -8.32 -17.27 24.77
N GLU A 216 -8.43 -17.36 23.45
CA GLU A 216 -8.65 -18.62 22.71
C GLU A 216 -7.36 -19.28 22.22
N LEU A 217 -6.22 -18.57 22.30
CA LEU A 217 -4.93 -19.08 21.85
C LEU A 217 -4.15 -19.76 22.96
N ASP A 218 -3.28 -20.71 22.58
CA ASP A 218 -2.31 -21.30 23.50
C ASP A 218 -1.27 -20.24 23.94
N ASP A 219 -0.88 -20.33 25.22
CA ASP A 219 0.00 -19.35 25.91
C ASP A 219 1.41 -19.15 25.33
N ASP A 220 1.81 -19.95 24.34
CA ASP A 220 3.16 -19.93 23.76
C ASP A 220 3.38 -18.84 22.69
N ILE A 221 2.34 -18.12 22.29
CA ILE A 221 2.42 -17.11 21.22
C ILE A 221 2.36 -15.71 21.83
N LYS A 222 3.34 -14.87 21.50
CA LYS A 222 3.30 -13.45 21.88
C LYS A 222 2.07 -12.76 21.31
N THR A 223 1.42 -11.96 22.15
CA THR A 223 0.14 -11.33 21.88
C THR A 223 0.24 -9.87 21.42
N ASN A 224 1.42 -9.41 21.04
CA ASN A 224 1.59 -8.04 20.52
C ASN A 224 1.57 -8.06 19.00
N TYR A 225 0.43 -7.71 18.40
CA TYR A 225 0.18 -7.81 16.96
C TYR A 225 0.31 -6.48 16.22
N MET A 226 0.29 -5.37 16.93
CA MET A 226 0.23 -4.02 16.35
C MET A 226 0.84 -2.98 17.27
N TRP A 227 1.10 -1.80 16.72
CA TRP A 227 1.46 -0.61 17.47
C TRP A 227 0.30 -0.12 18.33
N ASP A 228 0.63 0.55 19.44
CA ASP A 228 -0.36 1.31 20.17
C ASP A 228 -0.60 2.67 19.48
N ILE A 229 -1.84 3.16 19.52
CA ILE A 229 -2.17 4.46 18.92
C ILE A 229 -1.44 5.61 19.64
N GLU A 230 -1.13 5.44 20.93
CA GLU A 230 -0.36 6.41 21.71
C GLU A 230 1.10 6.49 21.24
N ASP A 231 1.69 5.38 20.78
CA ASP A 231 3.06 5.37 20.25
C ASP A 231 3.20 6.30 19.04
N ILE A 232 2.16 6.37 18.21
CA ILE A 232 2.11 7.26 17.05
C ILE A 232 2.04 8.72 17.53
N SER A 233 1.14 8.99 18.47
CA SER A 233 0.90 10.33 18.99
C SER A 233 2.11 10.92 19.71
N ASN A 234 2.92 10.08 20.34
CA ASN A 234 4.14 10.50 21.04
C ASN A 234 5.32 10.79 20.09
N LYS A 235 5.31 10.22 18.89
CA LYS A 235 6.43 10.31 17.93
C LYS A 235 6.20 11.34 16.81
N HIS A 236 4.94 11.67 16.52
CA HIS A 236 4.58 12.46 15.34
C HIS A 236 3.62 13.59 15.66
N ASN A 237 3.72 14.68 14.90
CA ASN A 237 2.72 15.74 14.93
C ASN A 237 1.44 15.24 14.25
N ILE A 238 0.37 15.20 15.04
CA ILE A 238 -0.93 14.77 14.58
C ILE A 238 -1.86 15.96 14.43
N TYR A 239 -2.56 16.01 13.32
CA TYR A 239 -3.63 16.96 13.06
C TYR A 239 -4.97 16.21 13.00
N ILE A 240 -5.96 16.72 13.68
CA ILE A 240 -7.29 16.15 13.69
C ILE A 240 -8.17 16.96 12.74
N LEU A 241 -8.74 16.27 11.77
CA LEU A 241 -9.76 16.82 10.89
C LEU A 241 -11.12 16.28 11.36
N ASP A 242 -11.83 17.12 12.11
CA ASP A 242 -13.17 16.80 12.57
C ASP A 242 -14.19 17.72 11.88
N ILE A 243 -15.33 17.15 11.51
CA ILE A 243 -16.40 17.86 10.82
C ILE A 243 -17.46 18.30 11.81
N ASP A 244 -17.68 17.54 12.88
CA ASP A 244 -18.75 17.78 13.84
C ASP A 244 -18.29 17.56 15.29
N ASN A 245 -18.08 18.66 16.02
CA ASN A 245 -17.84 18.68 17.47
C ASN A 245 -16.52 18.09 17.96
N LEU A 246 -15.53 18.94 18.04
CA LEU A 246 -14.33 18.69 18.83
C LEU A 246 -14.71 18.54 20.31
N VAL A 247 -14.60 17.33 20.83
CA VAL A 247 -14.54 17.08 22.26
C VAL A 247 -13.32 17.79 22.82
N ASP A 248 -13.39 18.28 24.05
CA ASP A 248 -12.37 19.02 24.82
C ASP A 248 -10.96 18.42 24.74
N LEU A 249 -10.32 18.54 23.60
CA LEU A 249 -8.90 18.32 23.45
C LEU A 249 -8.21 19.67 23.67
N ASP A 250 -7.24 19.71 24.58
CA ASP A 250 -6.40 20.88 24.82
C ASP A 250 -5.44 21.06 23.62
N VAL A 251 -5.98 21.52 22.50
CA VAL A 251 -5.28 21.65 21.22
C VAL A 251 -5.51 23.03 20.61
N ASN A 252 -4.52 23.52 19.86
CA ASN A 252 -4.65 24.75 19.08
C ASN A 252 -5.65 24.55 17.94
N ASN A 253 -6.88 25.00 18.13
CA ASN A 253 -7.96 24.84 17.17
C ASN A 253 -7.95 25.94 16.10
N LYS A 254 -7.91 25.53 14.83
CA LYS A 254 -8.27 26.38 13.68
C LYS A 254 -9.63 25.96 13.19
N LYS A 255 -10.65 26.77 13.41
CA LYS A 255 -12.00 26.50 12.92
C LYS A 255 -12.14 27.00 11.49
N TYR A 256 -12.37 26.07 10.56
CA TYR A 256 -12.81 26.38 9.21
C TYR A 256 -14.32 26.36 9.17
N VAL A 257 -14.94 27.47 8.75
CA VAL A 257 -16.39 27.54 8.59
C VAL A 257 -16.73 26.90 7.25
N SER A 258 -17.40 25.77 7.28
CA SER A 258 -18.00 25.16 6.10
C SER A 258 -19.52 25.33 6.10
N HIS A 259 -20.09 25.41 4.93
CA HIS A 259 -21.53 25.45 4.74
C HIS A 259 -21.91 24.25 3.88
N SER A 260 -23.03 23.59 4.22
CA SER A 260 -23.60 22.57 3.37
C SER A 260 -23.94 23.16 1.99
N ILE A 261 -23.57 22.46 0.94
CA ILE A 261 -23.95 22.80 -0.42
C ILE A 261 -25.35 22.24 -0.68
N GLU A 262 -26.18 22.99 -1.38
CA GLU A 262 -27.50 22.55 -1.77
C GLU A 262 -27.42 21.31 -2.67
N ASN A 263 -28.26 20.32 -2.43
CA ASN A 263 -28.32 19.14 -3.28
C ASN A 263 -29.05 19.50 -4.59
N TYR A 264 -28.34 19.44 -5.68
CA TYR A 264 -28.87 19.83 -6.99
C TYR A 264 -29.77 18.74 -7.61
N CYS A 265 -29.76 17.51 -7.14
CA CYS A 265 -30.61 16.40 -7.61
C CYS A 265 -30.71 16.29 -9.15
N GLY A 266 -29.60 16.54 -9.87
CA GLY A 266 -29.54 16.52 -11.33
C GLY A 266 -30.01 17.81 -12.02
N ASN A 267 -30.36 18.87 -11.28
CA ASN A 267 -30.71 20.18 -11.83
C ASN A 267 -29.43 20.95 -12.23
N PHE A 268 -28.98 20.72 -13.46
CA PHE A 268 -27.76 21.35 -13.98
C PHE A 268 -27.93 22.86 -14.23
N GLU A 269 -29.12 23.37 -14.50
CA GLU A 269 -29.35 24.82 -14.65
C GLU A 269 -29.11 25.56 -13.33
N LYS A 270 -29.62 25.02 -12.23
CA LYS A 270 -29.39 25.60 -10.92
C LYS A 270 -27.90 25.53 -10.54
N LEU A 271 -27.25 24.41 -10.81
CA LEU A 271 -25.80 24.28 -10.63
C LEU A 271 -25.04 25.33 -11.42
N LYS A 272 -25.36 25.55 -12.70
CA LYS A 272 -24.73 26.56 -13.55
C LYS A 272 -24.85 27.98 -12.97
N LEU A 273 -26.03 28.33 -12.51
CA LEU A 273 -26.26 29.66 -11.91
C LEU A 273 -25.46 29.88 -10.64
N ASP A 274 -25.38 28.87 -9.78
CA ASP A 274 -24.61 28.92 -8.55
C ASP A 274 -23.11 28.96 -8.82
N LEU A 275 -22.60 28.16 -9.76
CA LEU A 275 -21.20 28.23 -10.21
C LEU A 275 -20.83 29.63 -10.69
N ILE A 276 -21.65 30.21 -11.57
CA ILE A 276 -21.41 31.58 -12.06
C ILE A 276 -21.38 32.59 -10.90
N ARG A 277 -22.29 32.44 -9.93
CA ARG A 277 -22.34 33.30 -8.75
C ARG A 277 -21.09 33.18 -7.91
N TYR A 278 -20.61 31.97 -7.63
CA TYR A 278 -19.39 31.72 -6.86
C TYR A 278 -18.15 32.26 -7.56
N ILE A 279 -18.01 32.00 -8.86
CA ILE A 279 -16.88 32.50 -9.67
C ILE A 279 -16.87 34.04 -9.68
N LYS A 280 -18.02 34.68 -9.92
CA LYS A 280 -18.14 36.15 -9.87
C LYS A 280 -17.84 36.74 -8.49
N SER A 281 -18.03 35.98 -7.43
CA SER A 281 -17.62 36.39 -6.07
C SER A 281 -16.16 36.14 -5.74
N GLY A 282 -15.35 35.74 -6.72
CA GLY A 282 -13.91 35.49 -6.56
C GLY A 282 -13.56 34.17 -5.89
N LYS A 283 -14.52 33.23 -5.79
CA LYS A 283 -14.27 31.90 -5.19
C LYS A 283 -13.74 30.92 -6.23
N THR A 284 -12.82 30.07 -5.83
CA THR A 284 -12.43 28.89 -6.60
C THR A 284 -13.44 27.78 -6.35
N VAL A 285 -13.99 27.22 -7.41
CA VAL A 285 -14.95 26.12 -7.33
C VAL A 285 -14.30 24.83 -7.82
N ILE A 286 -14.38 23.78 -7.01
CA ILE A 286 -13.90 22.43 -7.34
C ILE A 286 -15.11 21.50 -7.32
N LEU A 287 -15.39 20.83 -8.43
CA LEU A 287 -16.41 19.81 -8.55
C LEU A 287 -15.75 18.43 -8.46
N CYS A 288 -16.06 17.69 -7.40
CA CYS A 288 -15.62 16.30 -7.25
C CYS A 288 -16.69 15.38 -7.83
N VAL A 289 -16.31 14.49 -8.74
CA VAL A 289 -17.25 13.58 -9.44
C VAL A 289 -16.56 12.21 -9.57
N ASP A 290 -17.30 11.16 -9.26
CA ASP A 290 -16.77 9.78 -9.22
C ASP A 290 -16.65 9.14 -10.62
N ASP A 291 -17.35 9.66 -11.65
CA ASP A 291 -17.40 9.07 -12.99
C ASP A 291 -16.99 10.06 -14.08
N ARG A 292 -16.04 9.64 -14.93
CA ARG A 292 -15.57 10.43 -16.08
C ARG A 292 -16.68 10.78 -17.10
N ASN A 293 -17.70 9.93 -17.22
CA ASN A 293 -18.82 10.20 -18.11
C ASN A 293 -19.70 11.33 -17.55
N VAL A 294 -19.85 11.38 -16.23
CA VAL A 294 -20.56 12.45 -15.54
C VAL A 294 -19.80 13.76 -15.71
N VAL A 295 -18.45 13.75 -15.61
CA VAL A 295 -17.62 14.93 -15.89
C VAL A 295 -17.87 15.47 -17.30
N LYS A 296 -17.83 14.60 -18.32
CA LYS A 296 -18.09 15.01 -19.74
C LYS A 296 -19.49 15.64 -19.89
N ARG A 297 -20.51 15.03 -19.27
CA ARG A 297 -21.88 15.55 -19.31
C ARG A 297 -21.98 16.92 -18.66
N ILE A 298 -21.37 17.12 -17.49
CA ILE A 298 -21.35 18.38 -16.77
C ILE A 298 -20.65 19.47 -17.62
N VAL A 299 -19.47 19.19 -18.15
CA VAL A 299 -18.71 20.13 -19.00
C VAL A 299 -19.51 20.52 -20.23
N THR A 300 -20.10 19.55 -20.93
CA THR A 300 -20.90 19.81 -22.14
C THR A 300 -22.16 20.63 -21.81
N TYR A 301 -22.83 20.31 -20.72
CA TYR A 301 -24.07 21.01 -20.34
C TYR A 301 -23.83 22.45 -19.85
N LEU A 302 -22.71 22.65 -19.16
CA LEU A 302 -22.33 23.95 -18.61
C LEU A 302 -21.73 24.87 -19.67
N GLU A 303 -21.42 24.36 -20.89
CA GLU A 303 -20.72 25.11 -21.96
C GLU A 303 -19.43 25.77 -21.44
N LEU A 304 -18.69 25.05 -20.63
CA LEU A 304 -17.49 25.54 -19.98
C LEU A 304 -16.27 25.13 -20.81
N ASP A 305 -16.01 25.87 -21.87
CA ASP A 305 -14.85 25.65 -22.77
C ASP A 305 -13.48 25.96 -22.10
N ASP A 306 -13.48 26.60 -20.93
CA ASP A 306 -12.28 27.12 -20.25
C ASP A 306 -12.04 26.55 -18.84
N ILE A 307 -12.48 25.31 -18.52
CA ILE A 307 -12.16 24.69 -17.24
C ILE A 307 -10.92 23.79 -17.38
N ARG A 308 -9.87 24.19 -16.72
CA ARG A 308 -8.65 23.38 -16.50
C ARG A 308 -8.80 22.54 -15.25
#